data_5b87aadf7973e85749f4dab43e2ec125
#
_entry.id   5b87aadf7973e85749f4dab43e2ec125
#
_cell.length_a   1.000
_cell.length_b   1.000
_cell.length_c   1.000
_cell.angle_alpha   90.00
_cell.angle_beta   90.00
_cell.angle_gamma   90.00
#
_symmetry.space_group_name_H-M   'P 1'
#
loop_
_entity.id
_entity.type
_entity.pdbx_description
1 polymer ?
#
loop_
_entity_poly.entity_id
_entity_poly.type
_entity_poly.pdbx_seq_one_letter_code
_entity_poly.pdbx_strand_id
1 'polypeptide(L)'
;MHAPGSLILSLLLAATVAGTSPALAAPPGQGAHAHDHHGAAPQLRLDHGRKWATDAPLREGMTRMRALVAPQLAAAHAGRIDAQAYADLAGKLDVEVGTIVSNCKLSPQADAVLHVILSDLTAGSSAMAGRTPGADRAHALVQVATAVNTYGRYFEHRGFTPIAIGH
;
A
#
# COMPACT_ATOMS: atom_id res chain seq x y z
N MET A 1 2.48 50.58 -30.04
CA MET A 1 3.40 50.48 -31.19
C MET A 1 3.42 49.04 -31.62
N HIS A 2 2.72 48.79 -32.63
CA HIS A 2 2.92 48.10 -33.94
C HIS A 2 3.08 46.57 -33.86
N ALA A 3 2.03 45.89 -34.30
CA ALA A 3 2.05 44.61 -35.01
C ALA A 3 2.71 44.84 -36.42
N PRO A 4 2.90 43.89 -37.36
CA PRO A 4 2.09 42.73 -37.75
C PRO A 4 2.94 41.51 -38.16
N GLY A 5 2.45 40.31 -38.29
CA GLY A 5 1.69 39.79 -39.42
C GLY A 5 2.56 38.91 -40.32
N SER A 6 2.21 37.67 -40.53
CA SER A 6 2.32 37.02 -41.85
C SER A 6 1.56 35.67 -41.87
N LEU A 7 0.46 35.72 -42.62
CA LEU A 7 -0.26 34.60 -43.20
C LEU A 7 0.56 34.03 -44.38
N ILE A 8 0.77 32.73 -44.43
CA ILE A 8 1.09 32.03 -45.69
C ILE A 8 0.09 30.89 -45.87
N LEU A 9 -0.75 31.14 -46.84
CA LEU A 9 -1.70 30.24 -47.50
C LEU A 9 -0.98 29.50 -48.63
N SER A 10 -1.00 28.16 -48.67
CA SER A 10 -0.68 27.36 -49.85
C SER A 10 -1.39 26.02 -49.76
N LEU A 11 -2.43 25.87 -50.41
CA LEU A 11 -2.83 25.32 -51.70
C LEU A 11 -2.61 23.80 -51.90
N LEU A 12 -3.77 23.15 -52.03
CA LEU A 12 -4.09 21.79 -52.42
C LEU A 12 -3.18 21.12 -53.48
N LEU A 13 -2.94 19.81 -53.29
CA LEU A 13 -2.94 18.87 -54.43
C LEU A 13 -3.48 17.50 -54.00
N ALA A 14 -4.64 17.14 -54.54
CA ALA A 14 -5.21 15.83 -54.45
C ALA A 14 -4.55 14.88 -55.46
N ALA A 15 -4.07 13.70 -55.00
CA ALA A 15 -3.72 12.62 -55.86
C ALA A 15 -4.39 11.35 -55.34
N THR A 16 -5.45 10.93 -56.00
CA THR A 16 -6.10 9.65 -55.83
C THR A 16 -5.28 8.55 -56.54
N VAL A 17 -4.71 7.62 -55.79
CA VAL A 17 -4.16 6.34 -56.33
C VAL A 17 -5.00 5.20 -55.79
N ALA A 18 -5.80 4.63 -56.67
CA ALA A 18 -6.47 3.36 -56.44
C ALA A 18 -5.43 2.24 -56.51
N GLY A 19 -5.05 1.69 -55.36
CA GLY A 19 -4.18 0.52 -55.25
C GLY A 19 -4.98 -0.68 -54.72
N THR A 20 -5.25 -1.62 -55.60
CA THR A 20 -5.80 -2.95 -55.28
C THR A 20 -4.79 -3.74 -54.48
N SER A 21 -5.08 -3.97 -53.20
CA SER A 21 -4.28 -4.85 -52.34
C SER A 21 -4.72 -6.31 -52.50
N PRO A 22 -3.81 -7.26 -52.72
CA PRO A 22 -4.13 -8.69 -52.64
C PRO A 22 -4.34 -9.09 -51.17
N ALA A 23 -5.42 -9.78 -50.89
CA ALA A 23 -5.70 -10.41 -49.61
C ALA A 23 -4.66 -11.50 -49.32
N LEU A 24 -3.73 -11.25 -48.39
CA LEU A 24 -2.94 -12.30 -47.78
C LEU A 24 -3.78 -12.96 -46.68
N ALA A 25 -4.02 -14.26 -46.86
CA ALA A 25 -4.65 -15.12 -45.86
C ALA A 25 -3.85 -15.10 -44.56
N ALA A 26 -4.50 -14.76 -43.45
CA ALA A 26 -3.91 -14.85 -42.10
C ALA A 26 -3.77 -16.33 -41.72
N PRO A 27 -2.64 -16.73 -41.07
CA PRO A 27 -2.52 -18.08 -40.54
C PRO A 27 -3.46 -18.26 -39.32
N PRO A 28 -3.99 -19.46 -39.08
CA PRO A 28 -4.91 -19.73 -37.97
C PRO A 28 -4.17 -19.70 -36.63
N GLY A 29 -4.70 -18.91 -35.74
CA GLY A 29 -4.75 -19.17 -34.32
C GLY A 29 -3.43 -19.43 -33.55
N GLN A 30 -2.78 -18.38 -33.08
CA GLN A 30 -2.15 -18.48 -31.77
C GLN A 30 -3.16 -17.92 -30.76
N GLY A 31 -3.70 -18.81 -29.94
CA GLY A 31 -4.56 -18.45 -28.83
C GLY A 31 -3.85 -17.42 -27.96
N ALA A 32 -4.36 -16.21 -27.97
CA ALA A 32 -4.05 -15.23 -26.95
C ALA A 32 -4.49 -15.83 -25.62
N HIS A 33 -3.55 -16.35 -24.86
CA HIS A 33 -3.76 -16.57 -23.44
C HIS A 33 -3.95 -15.16 -22.85
N ALA A 34 -5.19 -14.70 -22.84
CA ALA A 34 -5.62 -13.60 -22.01
C ALA A 34 -5.38 -14.07 -20.57
N HIS A 35 -4.25 -13.66 -20.02
CA HIS A 35 -4.08 -13.66 -18.57
C HIS A 35 -5.02 -12.60 -18.05
N ASP A 36 -6.28 -12.99 -17.79
CA ASP A 36 -7.22 -12.25 -16.98
C ASP A 36 -6.69 -12.18 -15.55
N HIS A 37 -5.64 -11.38 -15.36
CA HIS A 37 -5.29 -10.85 -14.07
C HIS A 37 -6.21 -9.65 -13.77
N HIS A 38 -7.51 -9.89 -13.74
CA HIS A 38 -8.38 -9.12 -12.89
C HIS A 38 -8.03 -9.50 -11.45
N GLY A 39 -6.87 -9.03 -10.98
CA GLY A 39 -6.48 -9.15 -9.60
C GLY A 39 -7.54 -8.45 -8.76
N ALA A 40 -8.40 -9.22 -8.10
CA ALA A 40 -9.26 -8.68 -7.06
C ALA A 40 -8.38 -7.83 -6.15
N ALA A 41 -8.87 -6.64 -5.75
CA ALA A 41 -8.13 -5.77 -4.83
C ALA A 41 -7.64 -6.58 -3.63
N PRO A 42 -6.42 -6.37 -3.15
CA PRO A 42 -5.88 -7.11 -2.02
C PRO A 42 -6.85 -7.06 -0.85
N GLN A 43 -7.21 -8.21 -0.31
CA GLN A 43 -8.17 -8.31 0.79
C GLN A 43 -7.57 -9.10 1.94
N LEU A 44 -8.00 -8.76 3.16
CA LEU A 44 -7.69 -9.54 4.35
C LEU A 44 -8.41 -10.88 4.29
N ARG A 45 -7.64 -11.96 4.15
CA ARG A 45 -8.15 -13.33 4.10
C ARG A 45 -7.18 -14.30 4.76
N LEU A 46 -7.70 -15.38 5.30
CA LEU A 46 -6.91 -16.50 5.81
C LEU A 46 -6.50 -17.44 4.65
N ASP A 47 -5.46 -18.22 4.87
CA ASP A 47 -5.02 -19.30 4.00
C ASP A 47 -5.89 -20.54 4.25
N HIS A 48 -6.95 -20.71 3.47
CA HIS A 48 -7.89 -21.82 3.67
C HIS A 48 -8.35 -22.00 5.13
N GLY A 49 -8.66 -20.89 5.79
CA GLY A 49 -9.08 -20.86 7.21
C GLY A 49 -7.95 -20.88 8.22
N ARG A 50 -6.68 -20.94 7.79
CA ARG A 50 -5.48 -20.90 8.64
C ARG A 50 -4.77 -19.56 8.52
N LYS A 51 -3.95 -19.23 9.49
CA LYS A 51 -3.07 -18.06 9.40
C LYS A 51 -1.96 -18.30 8.38
N TRP A 52 -1.54 -17.22 7.72
CA TRP A 52 -0.42 -17.23 6.79
C TRP A 52 0.91 -17.50 7.50
N ALA A 53 1.79 -18.28 6.89
CA ALA A 53 3.15 -18.46 7.37
C ALA A 53 3.93 -17.14 7.36
N THR A 54 4.87 -17.02 8.29
CA THR A 54 5.73 -15.83 8.44
C THR A 54 7.21 -16.21 8.37
N ASP A 55 8.03 -15.27 7.95
CA ASP A 55 9.49 -15.36 8.11
C ASP A 55 9.99 -14.59 9.35
N ALA A 56 11.29 -14.70 9.63
CA ALA A 56 11.90 -14.01 10.77
C ALA A 56 11.83 -12.47 10.65
N PRO A 57 12.19 -11.84 9.49
CA PRO A 57 12.11 -10.39 9.35
C PRO A 57 10.73 -9.82 9.64
N LEU A 58 9.67 -10.48 9.16
CA LEU A 58 8.29 -10.05 9.43
C LEU A 58 7.95 -10.15 10.92
N ARG A 59 8.24 -11.28 11.58
CA ARG A 59 7.96 -11.43 13.01
C ARG A 59 8.71 -10.44 13.88
N GLU A 60 9.99 -10.22 13.59
CA GLU A 60 10.82 -9.26 14.32
C GLU A 60 10.33 -7.82 14.15
N GLY A 61 10.05 -7.40 12.91
CA GLY A 61 9.50 -6.07 12.63
C GLY A 61 8.18 -5.82 13.35
N MET A 62 7.24 -6.76 13.27
CA MET A 62 5.95 -6.65 13.95
C MET A 62 6.07 -6.68 15.48
N THR A 63 7.06 -7.40 16.04
CA THR A 63 7.37 -7.36 17.47
C THR A 63 7.85 -5.96 17.89
N ARG A 64 8.78 -5.37 17.12
CA ARG A 64 9.27 -4.00 17.38
C ARG A 64 8.16 -2.96 17.23
N MET A 65 7.33 -3.04 16.19
CA MET A 65 6.15 -2.15 16.04
C MET A 65 5.22 -2.23 17.25
N ARG A 66 4.91 -3.45 17.70
CA ARG A 66 4.08 -3.64 18.90
C ARG A 66 4.73 -2.99 20.13
N ALA A 67 6.03 -3.17 20.32
CA ALA A 67 6.78 -2.58 21.45
C ALA A 67 6.80 -1.06 21.41
N LEU A 68 6.81 -0.46 20.22
CA LEU A 68 6.73 1.00 20.04
C LEU A 68 5.34 1.55 20.35
N VAL A 69 4.29 0.86 19.91
CA VAL A 69 2.90 1.35 19.94
C VAL A 69 2.22 1.11 21.29
N ALA A 70 2.33 -0.10 21.86
CA ALA A 70 1.55 -0.50 23.02
C ALA A 70 1.71 0.44 24.24
N PRO A 71 2.91 0.91 24.62
CA PRO A 71 3.08 1.78 25.79
C PRO A 71 2.52 3.19 25.57
N GLN A 72 2.24 3.62 24.33
CA GLN A 72 1.81 4.97 24.03
C GLN A 72 0.30 5.18 24.17
N LEU A 73 -0.51 4.11 24.10
CA LEU A 73 -1.97 4.22 24.03
C LEU A 73 -2.57 4.90 25.26
N ALA A 74 -2.14 4.55 26.45
CA ALA A 74 -2.68 5.16 27.68
C ALA A 74 -2.35 6.66 27.77
N ALA A 75 -1.17 7.07 27.30
CA ALA A 75 -0.77 8.48 27.24
C ALA A 75 -1.54 9.23 26.16
N ALA A 76 -1.80 8.61 25.02
CA ALA A 76 -2.60 9.17 23.94
C ALA A 76 -4.05 9.40 24.35
N HIS A 77 -4.69 8.41 24.97
CA HIS A 77 -6.06 8.53 25.48
C HIS A 77 -6.20 9.64 26.54
N ALA A 78 -5.14 9.88 27.30
CA ALA A 78 -5.12 10.95 28.30
C ALA A 78 -4.68 12.32 27.72
N GLY A 79 -4.48 12.44 26.41
CA GLY A 79 -4.04 13.67 25.75
C GLY A 79 -2.63 14.14 26.16
N ARG A 80 -1.76 13.21 26.59
CA ARG A 80 -0.42 13.54 27.12
C ARG A 80 0.72 13.37 26.11
N ILE A 81 0.40 13.11 24.85
CA ILE A 81 1.41 13.01 23.78
C ILE A 81 1.32 14.29 22.94
N ASP A 82 2.43 14.99 22.80
CA ASP A 82 2.50 16.16 21.95
C ASP A 82 2.70 15.80 20.45
N ALA A 83 2.60 16.80 19.60
CA ALA A 83 2.67 16.61 18.15
C ALA A 83 4.04 16.09 17.69
N GLN A 84 5.14 16.49 18.37
CA GLN A 84 6.49 16.03 18.03
C GLN A 84 6.68 14.57 18.40
N ALA A 85 6.22 14.15 19.58
CA ALA A 85 6.31 12.76 20.01
C ALA A 85 5.51 11.80 19.08
N TYR A 86 4.34 12.25 18.58
CA TYR A 86 3.64 11.49 17.54
C TYR A 86 4.44 11.39 16.23
N ALA A 87 5.08 12.47 15.80
CA ALA A 87 5.90 12.47 14.59
C ALA A 87 7.14 11.57 14.73
N ASP A 88 7.80 11.60 15.89
CA ASP A 88 8.95 10.74 16.19
C ASP A 88 8.56 9.25 16.22
N LEU A 89 7.41 8.93 16.82
CA LEU A 89 6.87 7.58 16.80
C LEU A 89 6.57 7.12 15.39
N ALA A 90 5.93 7.98 14.58
CA ALA A 90 5.63 7.70 13.18
C ALA A 90 6.91 7.41 12.38
N GLY A 91 7.97 8.21 12.57
CA GLY A 91 9.26 7.97 11.91
C GLY A 91 9.87 6.60 12.25
N LYS A 92 9.77 6.16 13.52
CA LYS A 92 10.22 4.83 13.93
C LYS A 92 9.40 3.71 13.28
N LEU A 93 8.09 3.89 13.17
CA LEU A 93 7.21 2.93 12.49
C LEU A 93 7.50 2.85 10.99
N ASP A 94 7.74 3.99 10.33
CA ASP A 94 8.11 4.04 8.91
C ASP A 94 9.41 3.26 8.64
N VAL A 95 10.40 3.33 9.55
CA VAL A 95 11.64 2.53 9.47
C VAL A 95 11.34 1.03 9.56
N GLU A 96 10.46 0.61 10.48
CA GLU A 96 10.09 -0.80 10.61
C GLU A 96 9.31 -1.32 9.39
N VAL A 97 8.39 -0.52 8.84
CA VAL A 97 7.71 -0.84 7.57
C VAL A 97 8.73 -1.04 6.45
N GLY A 98 9.67 -0.09 6.28
CA GLY A 98 10.73 -0.19 5.29
C GLY A 98 11.60 -1.43 5.46
N THR A 99 11.93 -1.79 6.71
CA THR A 99 12.71 -2.99 7.03
C THR A 99 11.96 -4.28 6.66
N ILE A 100 10.66 -4.36 6.96
CA ILE A 100 9.82 -5.50 6.58
C ILE A 100 9.78 -5.63 5.05
N VAL A 101 9.44 -4.55 4.35
CA VAL A 101 9.31 -4.55 2.87
C VAL A 101 10.61 -4.96 2.19
N SER A 102 11.76 -4.54 2.73
CA SER A 102 13.06 -4.83 2.12
C SER A 102 13.56 -6.26 2.37
N ASN A 103 13.14 -6.93 3.44
CA ASN A 103 13.74 -8.18 3.89
C ASN A 103 12.77 -9.37 3.95
N CYS A 104 11.48 -9.12 3.99
CA CYS A 104 10.46 -10.16 4.08
C CYS A 104 10.36 -10.96 2.76
N LYS A 105 10.22 -12.29 2.89
CA LYS A 105 10.05 -13.21 1.77
C LYS A 105 8.89 -14.15 2.04
N LEU A 106 7.71 -13.76 1.61
CA LEU A 106 6.47 -14.53 1.77
C LEU A 106 6.03 -15.16 0.45
N SER A 107 5.05 -16.06 0.52
CA SER A 107 4.32 -16.47 -0.68
C SER A 107 3.56 -15.28 -1.27
N PRO A 108 3.32 -15.23 -2.60
CA PRO A 108 2.62 -14.10 -3.22
C PRO A 108 1.25 -13.79 -2.60
N GLN A 109 0.53 -14.83 -2.14
CA GLN A 109 -0.78 -14.66 -1.52
C GLN A 109 -0.67 -14.08 -0.09
N ALA A 110 0.30 -14.55 0.70
CA ALA A 110 0.58 -13.99 2.04
C ALA A 110 1.06 -12.54 1.93
N ASP A 111 1.92 -12.26 0.97
CA ASP A 111 2.45 -10.93 0.68
C ASP A 111 1.33 -9.94 0.33
N ALA A 112 0.38 -10.33 -0.52
CA ALA A 112 -0.78 -9.51 -0.85
C ALA A 112 -1.63 -9.16 0.39
N VAL A 113 -1.80 -10.10 1.33
CA VAL A 113 -2.50 -9.82 2.61
C VAL A 113 -1.68 -8.91 3.51
N LEU A 114 -0.36 -9.10 3.56
CA LEU A 114 0.54 -8.24 4.33
C LEU A 114 0.48 -6.80 3.82
N HIS A 115 0.47 -6.59 2.51
CA HIS A 115 0.40 -5.24 1.91
C HIS A 115 -0.83 -4.44 2.34
N VAL A 116 -1.99 -5.08 2.55
CA VAL A 116 -3.17 -4.41 3.12
C VAL A 116 -2.85 -3.87 4.52
N ILE A 117 -2.24 -4.69 5.37
CA ILE A 117 -1.89 -4.31 6.75
C ILE A 117 -0.82 -3.20 6.76
N LEU A 118 0.20 -3.30 5.89
CA LEU A 118 1.23 -2.28 5.77
C LEU A 118 0.66 -0.95 5.25
N SER A 119 -0.34 -1.00 4.38
CA SER A 119 -1.07 0.20 3.93
C SER A 119 -1.77 0.91 5.09
N ASP A 120 -2.47 0.17 5.95
CA ASP A 120 -3.13 0.71 7.13
C ASP A 120 -2.12 1.29 8.13
N LEU A 121 -0.99 0.60 8.35
CA LEU A 121 0.11 1.08 9.20
C LEU A 121 0.69 2.40 8.66
N THR A 122 0.95 2.48 7.36
CA THR A 122 1.51 3.66 6.70
C THR A 122 0.52 4.84 6.72
N ALA A 123 -0.77 4.58 6.51
CA ALA A 123 -1.80 5.62 6.60
C ALA A 123 -1.89 6.20 8.02
N GLY A 124 -1.93 5.34 9.05
CA GLY A 124 -1.93 5.77 10.44
C GLY A 124 -0.65 6.51 10.83
N SER A 125 0.52 6.01 10.44
CA SER A 125 1.81 6.68 10.63
C SER A 125 1.83 8.08 10.00
N SER A 126 1.34 8.20 8.76
CA SER A 126 1.24 9.47 8.05
C SER A 126 0.34 10.47 8.78
N ALA A 127 -0.80 10.02 9.29
CA ALA A 127 -1.72 10.84 10.07
C ALA A 127 -1.09 11.28 11.41
N MET A 128 -0.43 10.38 12.15
CA MET A 128 0.32 10.73 13.38
C MET A 128 1.39 11.78 13.12
N ALA A 129 2.12 11.67 12.01
CA ALA A 129 3.14 12.65 11.63
C ALA A 129 2.56 14.02 11.18
N GLY A 130 1.22 14.15 11.06
CA GLY A 130 0.57 15.36 10.59
C GLY A 130 0.64 15.55 9.07
N ARG A 131 0.97 14.51 8.33
CA ARG A 131 0.98 14.54 6.85
C ARG A 131 -0.42 14.42 6.24
N THR A 132 -1.43 14.10 7.07
CA THR A 132 -2.84 14.02 6.66
C THR A 132 -3.59 15.21 7.28
N PRO A 133 -4.01 16.21 6.48
CA PRO A 133 -4.72 17.39 7.00
C PRO A 133 -6.00 17.00 7.76
N GLY A 134 -6.19 17.61 8.94
CA GLY A 134 -7.39 17.41 9.77
C GLY A 134 -7.46 16.06 10.50
N ALA A 135 -6.48 15.17 10.36
CA ALA A 135 -6.46 13.91 11.07
C ALA A 135 -6.16 14.11 12.57
N ASP A 136 -6.92 13.41 13.42
CA ASP A 136 -6.63 13.29 14.83
C ASP A 136 -5.50 12.30 15.07
N ARG A 137 -4.40 12.75 15.69
CA ARG A 137 -3.18 11.95 15.90
C ARG A 137 -3.39 10.82 16.91
N ALA A 138 -4.20 11.03 17.94
CA ALA A 138 -4.49 10.01 18.94
C ALA A 138 -5.34 8.89 18.31
N HIS A 139 -6.34 9.26 17.51
CA HIS A 139 -7.12 8.29 16.72
C HIS A 139 -6.23 7.53 15.72
N ALA A 140 -5.30 8.20 15.05
CA ALA A 140 -4.35 7.56 14.14
C ALA A 140 -3.46 6.53 14.84
N LEU A 141 -3.03 6.78 16.08
CA LEU A 141 -2.30 5.80 16.88
C LEU A 141 -3.15 4.55 17.17
N VAL A 142 -4.44 4.73 17.47
CA VAL A 142 -5.40 3.62 17.65
C VAL A 142 -5.55 2.81 16.35
N GLN A 143 -5.59 3.48 15.19
CA GLN A 143 -5.61 2.81 13.89
C GLN A 143 -4.34 1.97 13.66
N VAL A 144 -3.16 2.50 13.97
CA VAL A 144 -1.90 1.76 13.91
C VAL A 144 -1.93 0.54 14.84
N ALA A 145 -2.39 0.69 16.09
CA ALA A 145 -2.52 -0.44 17.02
C ALA A 145 -3.48 -1.52 16.49
N THR A 146 -4.57 -1.08 15.84
CA THR A 146 -5.53 -1.97 15.20
C THR A 146 -4.91 -2.74 14.04
N ALA A 147 -4.09 -2.09 13.20
CA ALA A 147 -3.38 -2.74 12.10
C ALA A 147 -2.35 -3.76 12.61
N VAL A 148 -1.60 -3.43 13.69
CA VAL A 148 -0.70 -4.36 14.38
C VAL A 148 -1.48 -5.59 14.90
N ASN A 149 -2.66 -5.39 15.49
CA ASN A 149 -3.51 -6.50 15.94
C ASN A 149 -4.07 -7.31 14.77
N THR A 150 -4.37 -6.66 13.66
CA THR A 150 -4.83 -7.32 12.42
C THR A 150 -3.76 -8.28 11.91
N TYR A 151 -2.48 -7.91 11.92
CA TYR A 151 -1.41 -8.84 11.63
C TYR A 151 -1.52 -10.13 12.48
N GLY A 152 -1.65 -10.01 13.79
CA GLY A 152 -1.75 -11.17 14.69
C GLY A 152 -2.97 -12.06 14.44
N ARG A 153 -4.02 -11.57 13.76
CA ARG A 153 -5.18 -12.37 13.35
C ARG A 153 -4.95 -13.18 12.08
N TYR A 154 -4.18 -12.63 11.14
CA TYR A 154 -4.01 -13.23 9.82
C TYR A 154 -2.69 -13.99 9.62
N PHE A 155 -1.68 -13.73 10.46
CA PHE A 155 -0.35 -14.31 10.34
C PHE A 155 0.02 -15.16 11.54
N GLU A 156 0.71 -16.28 11.28
CA GLU A 156 1.22 -17.18 12.33
C GLU A 156 2.46 -16.57 12.98
N HIS A 157 2.32 -16.17 14.22
CA HIS A 157 3.41 -15.60 15.00
C HIS A 157 3.30 -16.10 16.44
N ARG A 158 4.01 -17.21 16.72
CA ARG A 158 4.00 -17.79 18.04
C ARG A 158 4.46 -16.79 19.10
N GLY A 159 3.66 -16.61 20.15
CA GLY A 159 3.95 -15.68 21.24
C GLY A 159 3.54 -14.24 20.98
N PHE A 160 2.97 -13.92 19.81
CA PHE A 160 2.44 -12.59 19.57
C PHE A 160 1.21 -12.32 20.45
N THR A 161 1.30 -11.27 21.26
CA THR A 161 0.20 -10.83 22.11
C THR A 161 -0.42 -9.56 21.51
N PRO A 162 -1.74 -9.52 21.26
CA PRO A 162 -2.43 -8.32 20.80
C PRO A 162 -2.22 -7.12 21.75
N ILE A 163 -2.27 -5.93 21.20
CA ILE A 163 -2.25 -4.68 21.96
C ILE A 163 -3.65 -4.46 22.54
N ALA A 164 -3.74 -4.20 23.84
CA ALA A 164 -4.99 -3.78 24.46
C ALA A 164 -5.33 -2.36 23.99
N ILE A 165 -6.36 -2.24 23.17
CA ILE A 165 -6.91 -0.96 22.73
C ILE A 165 -8.04 -0.64 23.71
N GLY A 166 -7.76 0.19 24.71
CA GLY A 166 -8.79 0.69 25.66
C GLY A 166 -9.87 1.49 24.92
N HIS A 167 -11.06 1.42 25.43
CA HIS A 167 -12.21 2.29 25.04
C HIS A 167 -12.27 3.51 25.93
#